data_4c731715a6e47e3af15668206550375a
#
_entry.id   4c731715a6e47e3af15668206550375a
#
_cell.length_a   1.000
_cell.length_b   1.000
_cell.length_c   1.000
_cell.angle_alpha   90.00
_cell.angle_beta   90.00
_cell.angle_gamma   90.00
#
_symmetry.space_group_name_H-M   'P 1'
#
loop_
_entity.id
_entity.type
_entity.pdbx_description
1 polymer ?
#
loop_
_entity_poly.entity_id
_entity_poly.type
_entity_poly.pdbx_seq_one_letter_code
_entity_poly.pdbx_strand_id
1 'polypeptide(L)'
;NAEDRYLMTVIATASNPKFTVSRVDIDRPGVTYTIDTLRDLRLQHPDAELFFITGADAVAEIMEWKDADQMWDLAHFVAVTRPGYSSPQGVRLPDGKVDTLEIPALAISSTDVRRRATHGEPVWYLVPDGVVQYIGKHGLYRRRSG
;
A
#
# COMPACT_ATOMS: atom_id res chain seq x y z
N ASN A 1 8.45 -12.96 -1.64
CA ASN A 1 7.27 -13.48 -2.36
C ASN A 1 5.97 -12.86 -1.81
N ALA A 2 4.81 -13.22 -2.35
CA ALA A 2 3.52 -12.66 -1.95
C ALA A 2 3.13 -13.09 -0.53
N GLU A 3 3.39 -14.33 -0.15
CA GLU A 3 3.09 -14.86 1.19
C GLU A 3 3.90 -14.15 2.27
N ASP A 4 5.18 -13.89 2.05
CA ASP A 4 5.98 -13.13 3.02
C ASP A 4 5.44 -11.72 3.22
N ARG A 5 5.01 -11.03 2.14
CA ARG A 5 4.40 -9.69 2.24
C ARG A 5 3.09 -9.74 3.02
N TYR A 6 2.25 -10.73 2.74
CA TYR A 6 1.00 -10.95 3.46
C TYR A 6 1.23 -11.17 4.95
N LEU A 7 2.12 -12.10 5.31
CA LEU A 7 2.42 -12.42 6.71
C LEU A 7 3.03 -11.23 7.45
N MET A 8 3.93 -10.48 6.83
CA MET A 8 4.47 -9.24 7.42
C MET A 8 3.37 -8.20 7.67
N THR A 9 2.39 -8.08 6.76
CA THR A 9 1.26 -7.18 6.94
C THR A 9 0.35 -7.63 8.07
N VAL A 10 0.05 -8.93 8.17
CA VAL A 10 -0.71 -9.51 9.28
C VAL A 10 -0.02 -9.21 10.62
N ILE A 11 1.30 -9.45 10.70
CA ILE A 11 2.08 -9.17 11.91
C ILE A 11 2.05 -7.67 12.26
N ALA A 12 2.21 -6.81 11.26
CA ALA A 12 2.26 -5.36 11.47
C ALA A 12 0.92 -4.78 11.97
N THR A 13 -0.19 -5.39 11.60
CA THR A 13 -1.55 -4.88 11.89
C THR A 13 -2.26 -5.62 13.02
N ALA A 14 -1.68 -6.72 13.52
CA ALA A 14 -2.32 -7.63 14.49
C ALA A 14 -2.77 -6.94 15.80
N SER A 15 -2.12 -5.85 16.20
CA SER A 15 -2.47 -5.13 17.44
C SER A 15 -3.70 -4.20 17.27
N ASN A 16 -4.14 -3.93 16.04
CA ASN A 16 -5.28 -3.06 15.78
C ASN A 16 -6.52 -3.87 15.36
N PRO A 17 -7.55 -3.97 16.23
CA PRO A 17 -8.73 -4.81 15.96
C PRO A 17 -9.60 -4.29 14.80
N LYS A 18 -9.34 -3.08 14.30
CA LYS A 18 -10.05 -2.49 13.16
C LYS A 18 -9.41 -2.83 11.81
N PHE A 19 -8.24 -3.48 11.83
CA PHE A 19 -7.55 -3.86 10.60
C PHE A 19 -7.79 -5.33 10.27
N THR A 20 -8.05 -5.58 9.02
CA THR A 20 -8.13 -6.92 8.44
C THR A 20 -7.24 -6.96 7.20
N VAL A 21 -6.47 -8.02 7.07
CA VAL A 21 -5.59 -8.23 5.91
C VAL A 21 -6.28 -9.16 4.92
N SER A 22 -6.63 -8.62 3.75
CA SER A 22 -7.29 -9.38 2.70
C SER A 22 -6.27 -10.13 1.84
N ARG A 23 -6.64 -11.31 1.37
CA ARG A 23 -5.90 -12.11 0.41
C ARG A 23 -6.34 -11.87 -1.04
N VAL A 24 -7.28 -10.97 -1.26
CA VAL A 24 -7.94 -10.77 -2.56
C VAL A 24 -6.97 -10.68 -3.74
N ASP A 25 -5.83 -10.01 -3.56
CA ASP A 25 -4.82 -9.85 -4.61
C ASP A 25 -3.83 -11.01 -4.69
N ILE A 26 -3.63 -11.74 -3.59
CA ILE A 26 -2.70 -12.88 -3.53
C ILE A 26 -3.34 -14.11 -4.17
N ASP A 27 -4.62 -14.32 -3.91
CA ASP A 27 -5.36 -15.48 -4.39
C ASP A 27 -5.83 -15.33 -5.85
N ARG A 28 -5.78 -14.11 -6.40
CA ARG A 28 -6.08 -13.87 -7.82
C ARG A 28 -4.91 -14.31 -8.69
N PRO A 29 -5.12 -15.17 -9.69
CA PRO A 29 -4.07 -15.54 -10.62
C PRO A 29 -3.71 -14.37 -11.56
N GLY A 30 -2.43 -14.24 -11.87
CA GLY A 30 -1.93 -13.26 -12.85
C GLY A 30 -1.58 -11.89 -12.26
N VAL A 31 -1.61 -10.87 -13.13
CA VAL A 31 -1.30 -9.49 -12.74
C VAL A 31 -2.49 -8.88 -12.00
N THR A 32 -2.22 -8.26 -10.88
CA THR A 32 -3.23 -7.55 -10.08
C THR A 32 -3.31 -6.08 -10.52
N TYR A 33 -4.53 -5.63 -10.82
CA TYR A 33 -4.84 -4.23 -11.06
C TYR A 33 -5.77 -3.70 -9.99
N THR A 34 -5.65 -2.44 -9.63
CA THR A 34 -6.47 -1.80 -8.59
C THR A 34 -7.97 -1.92 -8.88
N ILE A 35 -8.38 -1.79 -10.16
CA ILE A 35 -9.78 -1.96 -10.56
C ILE A 35 -10.34 -3.34 -10.20
N ASP A 36 -9.55 -4.39 -10.40
CA ASP A 36 -9.97 -5.76 -10.11
C ASP A 36 -10.10 -5.98 -8.59
N THR A 37 -9.19 -5.41 -7.80
CA THR A 37 -9.27 -5.41 -6.34
C THR A 37 -10.52 -4.68 -5.84
N LEU A 38 -10.84 -3.52 -6.40
CA LEU A 38 -12.03 -2.76 -6.01
C LEU A 38 -13.32 -3.50 -6.38
N ARG A 39 -13.37 -4.17 -7.53
CA ARG A 39 -14.53 -5.00 -7.93
C ARG A 39 -14.74 -6.17 -6.98
N ASP A 40 -13.68 -6.88 -6.62
CA ASP A 40 -13.76 -8.01 -5.70
C ASP A 40 -14.19 -7.57 -4.29
N LEU A 41 -13.64 -6.45 -3.80
CA LEU A 41 -14.04 -5.89 -2.51
C LEU A 41 -15.49 -5.39 -2.52
N ARG A 42 -15.97 -4.81 -3.62
CA ARG A 42 -17.37 -4.41 -3.78
C ARG A 42 -18.31 -5.62 -3.74
N LEU A 43 -17.92 -6.74 -4.34
CA LEU A 43 -18.69 -8.00 -4.28
C LEU A 43 -18.72 -8.59 -2.86
N GLN A 44 -17.60 -8.51 -2.13
CA GLN A 44 -17.51 -9.00 -0.76
C GLN A 44 -18.27 -8.11 0.24
N HIS A 45 -18.36 -6.81 -0.04
CA HIS A 45 -18.95 -5.79 0.82
C HIS A 45 -19.93 -4.89 0.03
N PRO A 46 -21.08 -5.42 -0.45
CA PRO A 46 -21.96 -4.71 -1.37
C PRO A 46 -22.54 -3.41 -0.79
N ASP A 47 -22.78 -3.39 0.51
CA ASP A 47 -23.39 -2.25 1.23
C ASP A 47 -22.34 -1.30 1.84
N ALA A 48 -21.04 -1.58 1.69
CA ALA A 48 -19.98 -0.75 2.25
C ALA A 48 -19.64 0.42 1.33
N GLU A 49 -19.36 1.57 1.90
CA GLU A 49 -18.69 2.67 1.22
C GLU A 49 -17.19 2.40 1.23
N LEU A 50 -16.58 2.31 0.05
CA LEU A 50 -15.16 1.99 -0.09
C LEU A 50 -14.33 3.27 -0.24
N PHE A 51 -13.26 3.36 0.53
CA PHE A 51 -12.25 4.42 0.41
C PHE A 51 -10.89 3.80 0.05
N PHE A 52 -10.34 4.20 -1.09
CA PHE A 52 -9.02 3.79 -1.52
C PHE A 52 -7.99 4.83 -1.09
N ILE A 53 -7.14 4.49 -0.12
CA ILE A 53 -6.11 5.39 0.42
C ILE A 53 -4.78 5.13 -0.29
N THR A 54 -4.17 6.17 -0.84
CA THR A 54 -2.89 6.09 -1.53
C THR A 54 -2.00 7.28 -1.20
N GLY A 55 -0.68 7.15 -1.40
CA GLY A 55 0.25 8.28 -1.32
C GLY A 55 0.02 9.26 -2.47
N ALA A 56 0.19 10.53 -2.21
CA ALA A 56 0.02 11.58 -3.23
C ALA A 56 0.96 11.40 -4.44
N ASP A 57 2.10 10.74 -4.26
CA ASP A 57 3.03 10.42 -5.35
C ASP A 57 2.39 9.49 -6.41
N ALA A 58 1.50 8.59 -5.99
CA ALA A 58 0.81 7.66 -6.88
C ALA A 58 -0.42 8.29 -7.58
N VAL A 59 -0.91 9.41 -7.08
CA VAL A 59 -2.11 10.07 -7.63
C VAL A 59 -1.91 10.49 -9.09
N ALA A 60 -0.70 10.92 -9.45
CA ALA A 60 -0.37 11.28 -10.82
C ALA A 60 -0.51 10.10 -11.80
N GLU A 61 -0.29 8.89 -11.30
CA GLU A 61 -0.32 7.65 -12.09
C GLU A 61 -1.74 7.05 -12.19
N ILE A 62 -2.68 7.45 -11.31
CA ILE A 62 -4.03 6.85 -11.26
C ILE A 62 -4.74 6.94 -12.61
N MET A 63 -4.59 8.07 -13.33
CA MET A 63 -5.24 8.27 -14.64
C MET A 63 -4.67 7.35 -15.73
N GLU A 64 -3.48 6.77 -15.52
CA GLU A 64 -2.85 5.81 -16.42
C GLU A 64 -3.18 4.36 -16.05
N TRP A 65 -3.86 4.14 -14.92
CA TRP A 65 -4.21 2.81 -14.48
C TRP A 65 -5.30 2.20 -15.35
N LYS A 66 -5.29 0.88 -15.41
CA LYS A 66 -6.31 0.12 -16.15
C LYS A 66 -7.71 0.53 -15.69
N ASP A 67 -8.56 0.88 -16.65
CA ASP A 67 -9.97 1.24 -16.42
C ASP A 67 -10.17 2.34 -15.37
N ALA A 68 -9.28 3.35 -15.32
CA ALA A 68 -9.30 4.41 -14.32
C ALA A 68 -10.68 5.08 -14.18
N ASP A 69 -11.37 5.33 -15.29
CA ASP A 69 -12.70 5.96 -15.28
C ASP A 69 -13.74 5.17 -14.48
N GLN A 70 -13.64 3.84 -14.47
CA GLN A 70 -14.56 2.97 -13.75
C GLN A 70 -14.26 2.88 -12.25
N MET A 71 -13.04 3.21 -11.83
CA MET A 71 -12.66 3.14 -10.42
C MET A 71 -13.40 4.15 -9.55
N TRP A 72 -13.75 5.32 -10.14
CA TRP A 72 -14.47 6.39 -9.46
C TRP A 72 -15.89 6.01 -9.01
N ASP A 73 -16.50 5.01 -9.66
CA ASP A 73 -17.82 4.49 -9.31
C ASP A 73 -17.74 3.39 -8.22
N LEU A 74 -16.54 2.84 -8.01
CA LEU A 74 -16.33 1.74 -7.06
C LEU A 74 -15.86 2.22 -5.68
N ALA A 75 -15.09 3.31 -5.62
CA ALA A 75 -14.52 3.80 -4.37
C ALA A 75 -14.27 5.32 -4.40
N HIS A 76 -14.27 5.94 -3.23
CA HIS A 76 -13.71 7.28 -3.03
C HIS A 76 -12.19 7.18 -2.89
N PHE A 77 -11.46 8.10 -3.52
CA PHE A 77 -10.00 8.10 -3.45
C PHE A 77 -9.52 9.15 -2.46
N VAL A 78 -8.58 8.75 -1.61
CA VAL A 78 -7.95 9.63 -0.61
C VAL A 78 -6.45 9.63 -0.83
N ALA A 79 -5.92 10.77 -1.27
CA ALA A 79 -4.49 11.00 -1.43
C ALA A 79 -3.89 11.53 -0.13
N VAL A 80 -3.01 10.75 0.50
CA VAL A 80 -2.32 11.21 1.71
C VAL A 80 -1.01 11.91 1.36
N THR A 81 -0.81 13.09 1.95
CA THR A 81 0.37 13.92 1.76
C THR A 81 1.10 14.12 3.08
N ARG A 82 2.34 14.57 2.99
CA ARG A 82 3.12 15.06 4.14
C ARG A 82 3.28 16.59 4.08
N PRO A 83 3.53 17.26 5.20
CA PRO A 83 3.71 18.69 5.23
C PRO A 83 4.76 19.16 4.21
N GLY A 84 4.43 20.21 3.47
CA GLY A 84 5.30 20.76 2.43
C GLY A 84 5.32 20.00 1.10
N TYR A 85 4.49 18.98 0.92
CA TYR A 85 4.31 18.32 -0.37
C TYR A 85 3.51 19.21 -1.31
N SER A 86 4.05 19.47 -2.48
CA SER A 86 3.33 20.12 -3.57
C SER A 86 2.92 19.04 -4.58
N SER A 87 1.64 19.00 -4.91
CA SER A 87 1.17 18.09 -5.97
C SER A 87 1.95 18.33 -7.26
N PRO A 88 2.26 17.27 -8.03
CA PRO A 88 2.90 17.43 -9.32
C PRO A 88 2.12 18.39 -10.21
N GLN A 89 2.80 19.39 -10.77
CA GLN A 89 2.17 20.36 -11.67
C GLN A 89 1.63 19.65 -12.92
N GLY A 90 0.38 19.93 -13.28
CA GLY A 90 -0.23 19.43 -14.53
C GLY A 90 -1.08 18.19 -14.41
N VAL A 91 -1.18 17.55 -13.24
CA VAL A 91 -2.12 16.44 -13.03
C VAL A 91 -3.52 17.00 -12.79
N ARG A 92 -4.40 16.83 -13.78
CA ARG A 92 -5.82 17.11 -13.63
C ARG A 92 -6.53 15.84 -13.18
N LEU A 93 -6.87 15.78 -11.89
CA LEU A 93 -7.77 14.77 -11.38
C LEU A 93 -9.22 15.19 -11.66
N PRO A 94 -10.14 14.24 -11.82
CA PRO A 94 -11.57 14.55 -11.90
C PRO A 94 -12.02 15.29 -10.64
N ASP A 95 -12.70 16.44 -10.82
CA ASP A 95 -13.16 17.26 -9.71
C ASP A 95 -14.03 16.45 -8.75
N GLY A 96 -13.75 16.53 -7.46
CA GLY A 96 -14.50 15.86 -6.40
C GLY A 96 -14.34 14.33 -6.34
N LYS A 97 -13.40 13.74 -7.08
CA LYS A 97 -13.16 12.27 -7.06
C LYS A 97 -11.98 11.86 -6.18
N VAL A 98 -11.11 12.79 -5.84
CA VAL A 98 -9.96 12.55 -4.98
C VAL A 98 -9.89 13.61 -3.88
N ASP A 99 -10.01 13.15 -2.64
CA ASP A 99 -9.79 13.98 -1.47
C ASP A 99 -8.29 13.96 -1.09
N THR A 100 -7.76 15.11 -0.68
CA THR A 100 -6.38 15.21 -0.20
C THR A 100 -6.36 15.37 1.31
N LEU A 101 -5.60 14.52 1.99
CA LEU A 101 -5.43 14.55 3.43
C LEU A 101 -3.96 14.71 3.80
N GLU A 102 -3.61 15.82 4.45
CA GLU A 102 -2.27 15.99 5.00
C GLU A 102 -2.17 15.23 6.33
N ILE A 103 -1.15 14.40 6.45
CA ILE A 103 -0.85 13.60 7.63
C ILE A 103 0.57 13.87 8.13
N PRO A 104 0.87 13.73 9.44
CA PRO A 104 2.22 13.81 9.98
C PRO A 104 3.02 12.55 9.61
N ALA A 105 3.38 12.44 8.33
CA ALA A 105 4.04 11.26 7.81
C ALA A 105 5.51 11.21 8.21
N LEU A 106 5.98 10.03 8.62
CA LEU A 106 7.39 9.75 8.85
C LEU A 106 8.12 9.55 7.52
N ALA A 107 9.39 9.95 7.46
CA ALA A 107 10.25 9.75 6.29
C ALA A 107 10.79 8.31 6.19
N ILE A 108 9.90 7.32 6.32
CA ILE A 108 10.22 5.89 6.24
C ILE A 108 9.66 5.36 4.92
N SER A 109 10.51 4.74 4.11
CA SER A 109 10.08 4.13 2.86
C SER A 109 10.39 2.64 2.83
N SER A 110 9.54 1.86 2.15
CA SER A 110 9.79 0.43 1.90
C SER A 110 11.11 0.19 1.18
N THR A 111 11.51 1.10 0.31
CA THR A 111 12.78 1.02 -0.42
C THR A 111 13.98 1.12 0.51
N ASP A 112 13.96 2.08 1.46
CA ASP A 112 15.05 2.19 2.44
C ASP A 112 15.09 0.99 3.39
N VAL A 113 13.95 0.52 3.87
CA VAL A 113 13.89 -0.67 4.74
C VAL A 113 14.46 -1.90 4.03
N ARG A 114 14.08 -2.14 2.78
CA ARG A 114 14.64 -3.25 1.98
C ARG A 114 16.14 -3.11 1.74
N ARG A 115 16.61 -1.90 1.40
CA ARG A 115 18.05 -1.62 1.23
C ARG A 115 18.82 -1.93 2.50
N ARG A 116 18.37 -1.45 3.64
CA ARG A 116 19.00 -1.74 4.93
C ARG A 116 19.07 -3.23 5.22
N ALA A 117 17.97 -3.94 5.08
CA ALA A 117 17.92 -5.39 5.27
C ALA A 117 18.90 -6.14 4.34
N THR A 118 19.03 -5.69 3.08
CA THR A 118 19.99 -6.26 2.10
C THR A 118 21.45 -6.10 2.55
N HIS A 119 21.77 -4.98 3.20
CA HIS A 119 23.13 -4.67 3.68
C HIS A 119 23.39 -5.12 5.12
N GLY A 120 22.44 -5.77 5.78
CA GLY A 120 22.56 -6.17 7.19
C GLY A 120 22.48 -5.02 8.17
N GLU A 121 22.05 -3.85 7.72
CA GLU A 121 21.81 -2.68 8.58
C GLU A 121 20.53 -2.87 9.41
N PRO A 122 20.45 -2.32 10.63
CA PRO A 122 19.28 -2.46 11.49
C PRO A 122 18.04 -1.77 10.88
N VAL A 123 16.89 -2.44 11.00
CA VAL A 123 15.58 -1.91 10.61
C VAL A 123 14.63 -1.76 11.82
N TRP A 124 15.17 -1.88 13.04
CA TRP A 124 14.46 -1.62 14.29
C TRP A 124 13.92 -0.20 14.32
N TYR A 125 12.72 -0.04 14.85
CA TYR A 125 12.01 1.24 14.94
C TYR A 125 11.59 1.88 13.60
N LEU A 126 11.91 1.23 12.47
CA LEU A 126 11.42 1.63 11.14
C LEU A 126 10.18 0.82 10.73
N VAL A 127 10.07 -0.39 11.28
CA VAL A 127 8.91 -1.29 11.11
C VAL A 127 8.61 -1.94 12.47
N PRO A 128 7.40 -2.50 12.68
CA PRO A 128 7.06 -3.19 13.93
C PRO A 128 8.03 -4.33 14.26
N ASP A 129 8.30 -4.53 15.54
CA ASP A 129 9.28 -5.52 16.03
C ASP A 129 9.06 -6.93 15.46
N GLY A 130 7.81 -7.37 15.38
CA GLY A 130 7.47 -8.67 14.80
C GLY A 130 7.86 -8.79 13.33
N VAL A 131 7.80 -7.69 12.57
CA VAL A 131 8.25 -7.65 11.16
C VAL A 131 9.78 -7.72 11.09
N VAL A 132 10.50 -7.02 11.98
CA VAL A 132 11.97 -7.11 12.07
C VAL A 132 12.39 -8.56 12.31
N GLN A 133 11.75 -9.23 13.28
CA GLN A 133 12.01 -10.62 13.62
C GLN A 133 11.70 -11.55 12.45
N TYR A 134 10.58 -11.33 11.75
CA TYR A 134 10.19 -12.11 10.57
C TYR A 134 11.24 -11.98 9.44
N ILE A 135 11.66 -10.77 9.10
CA ILE A 135 12.71 -10.51 8.11
C ILE A 135 14.01 -11.27 8.46
N GLY A 136 14.42 -11.18 9.73
CA GLY A 136 15.63 -11.86 10.23
C GLY A 136 15.55 -13.37 10.17
N LYS A 137 14.44 -13.95 10.67
CA LYS A 137 14.20 -15.39 10.74
C LYS A 137 14.15 -16.03 9.34
N HIS A 138 13.54 -15.37 8.37
CA HIS A 138 13.35 -15.87 7.02
C HIS A 138 14.46 -15.43 6.06
N GLY A 139 15.45 -14.63 6.52
CA GLY A 139 16.55 -14.16 5.70
C GLY A 139 16.11 -13.31 4.51
N LEU A 140 14.98 -12.59 4.65
CA LEU A 140 14.41 -11.81 3.56
C LEU A 140 15.35 -10.66 3.16
N TYR A 141 15.36 -10.37 1.87
CA TYR A 141 16.17 -9.30 1.25
C TYR A 141 17.68 -9.48 1.34
N ARG A 142 18.20 -10.53 1.97
CA ARG A 142 19.64 -10.81 2.00
C ARG A 142 20.12 -11.20 0.60
N ARG A 143 21.29 -10.69 0.19
CA ARG A 143 21.99 -11.22 -0.98
C ARG A 143 22.32 -12.69 -0.69
N ARG A 144 21.86 -13.60 -1.53
CA ARG A 144 22.39 -14.96 -1.51
C ARG A 144 23.86 -14.84 -1.88
N SER A 145 24.75 -15.16 -0.93
CA SER A 145 26.15 -15.42 -1.24
C SER A 145 26.12 -16.62 -2.17
N GLY A 146 26.47 -16.40 -3.43
CA GLY A 146 26.72 -17.48 -4.41
C GLY A 146 27.94 -18.31 -4.03
#